data_e0242903d6010423e53fbfdec1542d07
#
_entry.id   e0242903d6010423e53fbfdec1542d07
#
_cell.length_a   1.000
_cell.length_b   1.000
_cell.length_c   1.000
_cell.angle_alpha   90.00
_cell.angle_beta   90.00
_cell.angle_gamma   90.00
#
_symmetry.space_group_name_H-M   'P 1'
#
loop_
_entity.id
_entity.type
_entity.pdbx_description
1 polymer ?
#
loop_
_entity_poly.entity_id
_entity_poly.type
_entity_poly.pdbx_seq_one_letter_code
_entity_poly.pdbx_strand_id
1 'polypeptide(L)'
;AVKRGRLGLDIQTVTPEIAKNLGMPKAYGALVAGVDPSSGAAKSGVKRGDVLLRFDGRDVLTMRELPRRAAQTPVGKSVPVTVWRDGKTVDLKLTVSELTEERAASVLPRGKSESNAETLDISPLGVTVAELTAGTRQKYGLSKNAVGVVVSAVAPRSDAAVKGLRAGDVLVELDKKKLSGFQSVRDWLDTAAEMAQESAFVLIDRNGERFFAIVRFTARED
;
A
#
# COMPACT_ATOMS: atom_id res chain seq x y z
N ALA A 1 -22.18 10.26 -23.89
CA ALA A 1 -21.07 9.51 -23.26
C ALA A 1 -21.46 9.19 -21.81
N VAL A 2 -21.44 7.92 -21.42
CA VAL A 2 -21.77 7.51 -20.04
C VAL A 2 -20.52 7.79 -19.19
N LYS A 3 -20.60 8.81 -18.33
CA LYS A 3 -19.54 9.11 -17.37
C LYS A 3 -19.59 8.08 -16.24
N ARG A 4 -18.52 7.33 -16.04
CA ARG A 4 -18.42 6.33 -14.95
C ARG A 4 -17.81 6.98 -13.71
N GLY A 5 -18.44 6.77 -12.55
CA GLY A 5 -17.93 7.24 -11.28
C GLY A 5 -16.69 6.45 -10.83
N ARG A 6 -15.73 7.15 -10.24
CA ARG A 6 -14.52 6.60 -9.62
C ARG A 6 -14.34 7.21 -8.24
N LEU A 7 -13.74 6.43 -7.34
CA LEU A 7 -13.45 6.89 -5.98
C LEU A 7 -12.05 7.48 -5.84
N GLY A 8 -11.12 7.15 -6.75
CA GLY A 8 -9.71 7.53 -6.63
C GLY A 8 -9.00 6.84 -5.48
N LEU A 9 -9.32 5.58 -5.29
CA LEU A 9 -8.75 4.71 -4.25
C LEU A 9 -8.07 3.50 -4.88
N ASP A 10 -6.86 3.17 -4.39
CA ASP A 10 -6.28 1.86 -4.56
C ASP A 10 -6.80 0.99 -3.41
N ILE A 11 -7.48 -0.09 -3.73
CA ILE A 11 -8.13 -0.96 -2.73
C ILE A 11 -7.65 -2.38 -2.84
N GLN A 12 -7.65 -3.09 -1.72
CA GLN A 12 -7.32 -4.51 -1.66
C GLN A 12 -8.22 -5.28 -0.71
N THR A 13 -8.19 -6.60 -0.84
CA THR A 13 -8.90 -7.51 0.04
C THR A 13 -8.35 -7.45 1.46
N VAL A 14 -9.23 -7.46 2.45
CA VAL A 14 -8.88 -7.60 3.86
C VAL A 14 -8.73 -9.08 4.17
N THR A 15 -7.48 -9.54 4.33
CA THR A 15 -7.21 -10.91 4.78
C THR A 15 -7.40 -11.04 6.29
N PRO A 16 -7.57 -12.27 6.85
CA PRO A 16 -7.63 -12.47 8.30
C PRO A 16 -6.43 -11.91 9.06
N GLU A 17 -5.23 -12.01 8.48
CA GLU A 17 -3.99 -11.45 9.04
C GLU A 17 -4.04 -9.92 9.10
N ILE A 18 -4.49 -9.28 8.01
CA ILE A 18 -4.67 -7.82 7.94
C ILE A 18 -5.74 -7.36 8.94
N ALA A 19 -6.88 -8.06 9.00
CA ALA A 19 -7.94 -7.73 9.95
C ALA A 19 -7.45 -7.79 11.40
N LYS A 20 -6.70 -8.83 11.76
CA LYS A 20 -6.09 -8.97 13.08
C LYS A 20 -5.13 -7.82 13.40
N ASN A 21 -4.26 -7.44 12.45
CA ASN A 21 -3.32 -6.33 12.61
C ASN A 21 -4.03 -4.98 12.78
N LEU A 22 -5.16 -4.78 12.09
CA LEU A 22 -5.98 -3.58 12.18
C LEU A 22 -6.97 -3.59 13.36
N GLY A 23 -6.95 -4.62 14.21
CA GLY A 23 -7.85 -4.77 15.35
C GLY A 23 -9.31 -4.98 14.95
N MET A 24 -9.58 -5.49 13.75
CA MET A 24 -10.93 -5.76 13.27
C MET A 24 -11.46 -7.10 13.80
N PRO A 25 -12.73 -7.18 14.18
CA PRO A 25 -13.33 -8.43 14.66
C PRO A 25 -13.50 -9.50 13.57
N LYS A 26 -13.57 -9.06 12.30
CA LYS A 26 -13.75 -9.94 11.12
C LYS A 26 -13.00 -9.37 9.91
N ALA A 27 -12.58 -10.26 9.00
CA ALA A 27 -11.98 -9.90 7.72
C ALA A 27 -13.06 -9.63 6.68
N TYR A 28 -13.41 -8.37 6.46
CA TYR A 28 -14.35 -7.91 5.41
C TYR A 28 -14.09 -6.46 5.04
N GLY A 29 -14.70 -5.98 3.98
CA GLY A 29 -14.52 -4.62 3.50
C GLY A 29 -13.45 -4.48 2.42
N ALA A 30 -13.07 -3.26 2.14
CA ALA A 30 -12.02 -2.90 1.18
C ALA A 30 -10.95 -2.05 1.87
N LEU A 31 -9.73 -2.58 2.00
CA LEU A 31 -8.60 -1.84 2.57
C LEU A 31 -8.08 -0.82 1.56
N VAL A 32 -7.97 0.42 1.99
CA VAL A 32 -7.44 1.53 1.20
C VAL A 32 -5.91 1.53 1.26
N ALA A 33 -5.26 1.11 0.20
CA ALA A 33 -3.80 1.10 0.08
C ALA A 33 -3.24 2.43 -0.49
N GLY A 34 -4.06 3.17 -1.24
CA GLY A 34 -3.69 4.47 -1.78
C GLY A 34 -4.90 5.36 -1.97
N VAL A 35 -4.69 6.67 -1.89
CA VAL A 35 -5.72 7.69 -2.16
C VAL A 35 -5.12 8.68 -3.14
N ASP A 36 -5.81 8.89 -4.26
CA ASP A 36 -5.46 9.93 -5.23
C ASP A 36 -5.71 11.30 -4.61
N PRO A 37 -4.68 12.15 -4.46
CA PRO A 37 -4.82 13.46 -3.80
C PRO A 37 -5.84 14.39 -4.45
N SER A 38 -6.09 14.21 -5.76
CA SER A 38 -7.04 15.01 -6.52
C SER A 38 -8.48 14.49 -6.43
N SER A 39 -8.69 13.29 -5.90
CA SER A 39 -9.97 12.60 -5.86
C SER A 39 -10.96 13.16 -4.84
N GLY A 40 -12.23 12.83 -5.05
CA GLY A 40 -13.30 13.09 -4.08
C GLY A 40 -13.06 12.36 -2.74
N ALA A 41 -12.42 11.19 -2.77
CA ALA A 41 -12.09 10.44 -1.55
C ALA A 41 -11.07 11.19 -0.67
N ALA A 42 -10.02 11.78 -1.26
CA ALA A 42 -9.06 12.60 -0.52
C ALA A 42 -9.74 13.80 0.14
N LYS A 43 -10.58 14.52 -0.62
CA LYS A 43 -11.35 15.66 -0.13
C LYS A 43 -12.35 15.28 0.97
N SER A 44 -12.82 14.04 0.95
CA SER A 44 -13.76 13.48 1.93
C SER A 44 -13.11 12.99 3.22
N GLY A 45 -11.78 13.08 3.32
CA GLY A 45 -11.05 12.66 4.51
C GLY A 45 -10.79 11.15 4.62
N VAL A 46 -10.99 10.38 3.54
CA VAL A 46 -10.55 8.98 3.44
C VAL A 46 -9.02 8.95 3.44
N LYS A 47 -8.44 8.07 4.23
CA LYS A 47 -6.99 7.94 4.41
C LYS A 47 -6.52 6.54 4.01
N ARG A 48 -5.25 6.45 3.66
CA ARG A 48 -4.56 5.18 3.52
C ARG A 48 -4.56 4.42 4.85
N GLY A 49 -4.81 3.12 4.80
CA GLY A 49 -4.98 2.27 5.99
C GLY A 49 -6.42 2.18 6.50
N ASP A 50 -7.36 2.97 5.96
CA ASP A 50 -8.78 2.80 6.24
C ASP A 50 -9.31 1.51 5.60
N VAL A 51 -10.28 0.88 6.24
CA VAL A 51 -11.06 -0.19 5.61
C VAL A 51 -12.48 0.31 5.37
N LEU A 52 -12.90 0.41 4.13
CA LEU A 52 -14.28 0.75 3.79
C LEU A 52 -15.19 -0.42 4.16
N LEU A 53 -16.07 -0.20 5.13
CA LEU A 53 -17.04 -1.17 5.63
C LEU A 53 -18.42 -1.00 5.01
N ARG A 54 -18.83 0.26 4.74
CA ARG A 54 -20.13 0.61 4.15
C ARG A 54 -19.97 1.69 3.09
N PHE A 55 -20.77 1.57 2.03
CA PHE A 55 -20.84 2.54 0.94
C PHE A 55 -22.29 2.76 0.54
N ASP A 56 -22.76 4.02 0.57
CA ASP A 56 -24.15 4.41 0.27
C ASP A 56 -25.18 3.56 1.03
N GLY A 57 -24.97 3.39 2.36
CA GLY A 57 -25.83 2.65 3.26
C GLY A 57 -25.76 1.12 3.16
N ARG A 58 -24.94 0.56 2.27
CA ARG A 58 -24.80 -0.88 2.06
C ARG A 58 -23.44 -1.39 2.52
N ASP A 59 -23.41 -2.55 3.18
CA ASP A 59 -22.17 -3.17 3.62
C ASP A 59 -21.31 -3.57 2.42
N VAL A 60 -20.00 -3.32 2.52
CA VAL A 60 -18.97 -3.75 1.56
C VAL A 60 -18.37 -5.04 2.10
N LEU A 61 -18.83 -6.18 1.59
CA LEU A 61 -18.33 -7.48 2.05
C LEU A 61 -16.99 -7.84 1.42
N THR A 62 -16.81 -7.44 0.15
CA THR A 62 -15.57 -7.66 -0.59
C THR A 62 -15.14 -6.41 -1.33
N MET A 63 -13.82 -6.26 -1.56
CA MET A 63 -13.29 -5.14 -2.33
C MET A 63 -13.87 -5.03 -3.75
N ARG A 64 -14.29 -6.15 -4.35
CA ARG A 64 -14.81 -6.19 -5.73
C ARG A 64 -16.15 -5.47 -5.90
N GLU A 65 -16.91 -5.31 -4.82
CA GLU A 65 -18.20 -4.63 -4.87
C GLU A 65 -18.05 -3.10 -5.01
N LEU A 66 -16.97 -2.55 -4.46
CA LEU A 66 -16.79 -1.11 -4.37
C LEU A 66 -16.65 -0.40 -5.73
N PRO A 67 -15.79 -0.86 -6.68
CA PRO A 67 -15.69 -0.24 -8.00
C PRO A 67 -17.01 -0.31 -8.78
N ARG A 68 -17.73 -1.42 -8.65
CA ARG A 68 -19.04 -1.61 -9.30
C ARG A 68 -20.08 -0.62 -8.77
N ARG A 69 -20.16 -0.47 -7.45
CA ARG A 69 -21.08 0.48 -6.82
C ARG A 69 -20.72 1.92 -7.14
N ALA A 70 -19.42 2.26 -7.12
CA ALA A 70 -18.95 3.58 -7.51
C ALA A 70 -19.32 3.93 -8.96
N ALA A 71 -19.18 2.97 -9.90
CA ALA A 71 -19.54 3.16 -11.31
C ALA A 71 -21.05 3.36 -11.52
N GLN A 72 -21.90 2.85 -10.63
CA GLN A 72 -23.35 3.02 -10.65
C GLN A 72 -23.81 4.31 -9.97
N THR A 73 -22.92 4.97 -9.22
CA THR A 73 -23.24 6.22 -8.51
C THR A 73 -22.96 7.41 -9.43
N PRO A 74 -23.89 8.37 -9.56
CA PRO A 74 -23.68 9.56 -10.38
C PRO A 74 -22.43 10.33 -9.95
N VAL A 75 -21.66 10.81 -10.93
CA VAL A 75 -20.50 11.69 -10.69
C VAL A 75 -20.97 12.96 -9.99
N GLY A 76 -20.22 13.39 -8.98
CA GLY A 76 -20.57 14.54 -8.14
C GLY A 76 -21.50 14.21 -6.97
N LYS A 77 -22.12 13.00 -6.94
CA LYS A 77 -22.95 12.60 -5.80
C LYS A 77 -22.07 12.35 -4.58
N SER A 78 -22.46 12.92 -3.44
CA SER A 78 -21.89 12.60 -2.13
C SER A 78 -22.70 11.48 -1.49
N VAL A 79 -22.02 10.41 -1.06
CA VAL A 79 -22.63 9.25 -0.41
C VAL A 79 -22.03 9.04 0.96
N PRO A 80 -22.81 8.56 1.94
CA PRO A 80 -22.30 8.21 3.24
C PRO A 80 -21.42 6.95 3.11
N VAL A 81 -20.26 6.96 3.78
CA VAL A 81 -19.35 5.82 3.89
C VAL A 81 -18.94 5.65 5.33
N THR A 82 -18.80 4.39 5.76
CA THR A 82 -18.25 4.06 7.07
C THR A 82 -16.91 3.36 6.86
N VAL A 83 -15.88 3.84 7.51
CA VAL A 83 -14.54 3.26 7.47
C VAL A 83 -14.11 2.78 8.85
N TRP A 84 -13.29 1.73 8.88
CA TRP A 84 -12.54 1.32 10.07
C TRP A 84 -11.20 2.04 10.07
N ARG A 85 -10.90 2.73 11.15
CA ARG A 85 -9.66 3.50 11.34
C ARG A 85 -9.23 3.43 12.79
N ASP A 86 -8.00 2.98 13.04
CA ASP A 86 -7.38 2.96 14.38
C ASP A 86 -8.27 2.30 15.46
N GLY A 87 -8.85 1.14 15.13
CA GLY A 87 -9.66 0.35 16.07
C GLY A 87 -11.11 0.80 16.25
N LYS A 88 -11.59 1.76 15.46
CA LYS A 88 -12.96 2.28 15.56
C LYS A 88 -13.57 2.59 14.18
N THR A 89 -14.90 2.67 14.13
CA THR A 89 -15.62 3.11 12.94
C THR A 89 -15.68 4.64 12.87
N VAL A 90 -15.53 5.16 11.65
CA VAL A 90 -15.65 6.60 11.36
C VAL A 90 -16.57 6.76 10.16
N ASP A 91 -17.58 7.63 10.30
CA ASP A 91 -18.50 7.97 9.22
C ASP A 91 -18.01 9.20 8.47
N LEU A 92 -17.98 9.11 7.14
CA LEU A 92 -17.53 10.16 6.23
C LEU A 92 -18.57 10.33 5.10
N LYS A 93 -18.49 11.47 4.41
CA LYS A 93 -19.25 11.71 3.15
C LYS A 93 -18.26 11.70 1.99
N LEU A 94 -18.35 10.72 1.12
CA LEU A 94 -17.46 10.55 -0.01
C LEU A 94 -18.15 11.04 -1.29
N THR A 95 -17.49 11.96 -2.01
CA THR A 95 -17.97 12.45 -3.30
C THR A 95 -17.36 11.62 -4.43
N VAL A 96 -18.22 11.07 -5.29
CA VAL A 96 -17.79 10.28 -6.45
C VAL A 96 -17.26 11.22 -7.54
N SER A 97 -16.01 11.00 -7.98
CA SER A 97 -15.34 11.78 -9.02
C SER A 97 -15.55 11.19 -10.41
N GLU A 98 -15.33 11.98 -11.45
CA GLU A 98 -15.22 11.48 -12.82
C GLU A 98 -13.92 10.68 -13.01
N LEU A 99 -13.98 9.64 -13.85
CA LEU A 99 -12.80 8.88 -14.25
C LEU A 99 -12.00 9.76 -15.25
N THR A 100 -10.92 10.39 -14.79
CA THR A 100 -9.93 11.00 -15.67
C THR A 100 -8.84 9.98 -15.99
N GLU A 101 -8.56 9.76 -17.28
CA GLU A 101 -7.62 8.72 -17.77
C GLU A 101 -6.13 9.10 -17.59
N GLU A 102 -5.73 9.80 -16.56
CA GLU A 102 -4.35 10.28 -16.39
C GLU A 102 -3.41 9.31 -15.66
N ARG A 103 -3.71 8.02 -15.61
CA ARG A 103 -2.78 7.00 -15.08
C ARG A 103 -2.38 5.92 -16.08
N ALA A 104 -2.40 6.21 -17.37
CA ALA A 104 -1.79 5.36 -18.38
C ALA A 104 -0.43 5.95 -18.77
N ALA A 105 0.63 5.18 -18.50
CA ALA A 105 1.98 5.36 -19.02
C ALA A 105 3.02 6.05 -18.13
N SER A 106 3.74 5.27 -17.37
CA SER A 106 5.19 5.33 -17.40
C SER A 106 5.80 3.94 -17.21
N VAL A 107 5.69 3.16 -18.27
CA VAL A 107 6.58 2.02 -18.46
C VAL A 107 7.80 2.56 -19.19
N LEU A 108 8.87 2.86 -18.47
CA LEU A 108 10.17 3.12 -19.06
C LEU A 108 10.92 1.79 -19.24
N PRO A 109 11.69 1.61 -20.34
CA PRO A 109 12.34 0.35 -20.65
C PRO A 109 13.46 0.04 -19.63
N ARG A 110 13.53 -1.24 -19.25
CA ARG A 110 14.60 -1.81 -18.43
C ARG A 110 15.97 -1.56 -19.07
N GLY A 111 16.70 -0.60 -18.54
CA GLY A 111 18.12 -0.46 -18.79
C GLY A 111 18.91 -1.25 -17.76
N LYS A 112 19.72 -2.22 -18.20
CA LYS A 112 20.77 -2.84 -17.39
C LYS A 112 21.82 -1.76 -17.11
N SER A 113 21.87 -1.26 -15.89
CA SER A 113 22.99 -0.49 -15.39
C SER A 113 23.40 -1.07 -14.05
N GLU A 114 24.59 -1.61 -13.98
CA GLU A 114 25.24 -1.99 -12.73
C GLU A 114 25.60 -0.70 -12.00
N SER A 115 24.72 -0.23 -11.15
CA SER A 115 25.05 0.81 -10.18
C SER A 115 25.45 0.13 -8.87
N ASN A 116 26.65 0.44 -8.40
CA ASN A 116 27.14 0.04 -7.08
C ASN A 116 26.40 0.87 -6.02
N ALA A 117 25.09 0.66 -5.91
CA ALA A 117 24.25 1.34 -4.93
C ALA A 117 24.47 0.69 -3.57
N GLU A 118 24.71 1.50 -2.56
CA GLU A 118 24.73 1.05 -1.17
C GLU A 118 23.42 0.33 -0.85
N THR A 119 23.51 -0.81 -0.15
CA THR A 119 22.36 -1.63 0.20
C THR A 119 22.29 -1.85 1.70
N LEU A 120 21.09 -2.05 2.22
CA LEU A 120 20.83 -2.35 3.61
C LEU A 120 19.97 -3.61 3.69
N ASP A 121 20.42 -4.58 4.51
CA ASP A 121 19.64 -5.78 4.76
C ASP A 121 18.60 -5.55 5.86
N ILE A 122 17.37 -5.91 5.55
CA ILE A 122 16.28 -6.03 6.52
C ILE A 122 16.10 -7.51 6.81
N SER A 123 17.08 -8.08 7.55
CA SER A 123 17.17 -9.53 7.84
C SER A 123 15.86 -10.13 8.35
N PRO A 124 15.11 -9.50 9.28
CA PRO A 124 13.85 -10.06 9.76
C PRO A 124 12.83 -10.26 8.64
N LEU A 125 12.81 -9.39 7.63
CA LEU A 125 11.89 -9.50 6.49
C LEU A 125 12.45 -10.38 5.36
N GLY A 126 13.73 -10.70 5.39
CA GLY A 126 14.41 -11.41 4.31
C GLY A 126 14.49 -10.59 3.02
N VAL A 127 14.65 -9.28 3.13
CA VAL A 127 14.79 -8.38 1.97
C VAL A 127 16.03 -7.50 2.12
N THR A 128 16.68 -7.21 0.99
CA THR A 128 17.74 -6.22 0.87
C THR A 128 17.18 -5.00 0.14
N VAL A 129 17.44 -3.82 0.63
CA VAL A 129 16.93 -2.57 0.06
C VAL A 129 18.06 -1.62 -0.33
N ALA A 130 17.77 -0.71 -1.25
CA ALA A 130 18.64 0.38 -1.65
C ALA A 130 17.91 1.71 -1.57
N GLU A 131 18.63 2.81 -1.46
CA GLU A 131 18.04 4.14 -1.48
C GLU A 131 17.55 4.53 -2.88
N LEU A 132 16.53 5.40 -2.93
CA LEU A 132 15.96 5.93 -4.16
C LEU A 132 16.83 7.04 -4.75
N THR A 133 17.97 6.67 -5.30
CA THR A 133 18.86 7.57 -6.08
C THR A 133 18.41 7.64 -7.54
N ALA A 134 18.99 8.56 -8.31
CA ALA A 134 18.75 8.60 -9.76
C ALA A 134 19.10 7.28 -10.45
N GLY A 135 20.20 6.64 -10.05
CA GLY A 135 20.64 5.34 -10.58
C GLY A 135 19.68 4.20 -10.25
N THR A 136 19.23 4.07 -9.00
CA THR A 136 18.28 3.02 -8.60
C THR A 136 16.90 3.25 -9.23
N ARG A 137 16.45 4.50 -9.38
CA ARG A 137 15.20 4.81 -10.10
C ARG A 137 15.28 4.38 -11.55
N GLN A 138 16.38 4.65 -12.23
CA GLN A 138 16.60 4.25 -13.62
C GLN A 138 16.69 2.73 -13.73
N LYS A 139 17.47 2.07 -12.87
CA LYS A 139 17.64 0.61 -12.85
C LYS A 139 16.33 -0.14 -12.72
N TYR A 140 15.44 0.31 -11.86
CA TYR A 140 14.17 -0.35 -11.56
C TYR A 140 12.95 0.28 -12.27
N GLY A 141 13.15 1.31 -13.10
CA GLY A 141 12.05 1.98 -13.82
C GLY A 141 11.07 2.70 -12.90
N LEU A 142 11.56 3.29 -11.80
CA LEU A 142 10.73 3.88 -10.77
C LEU A 142 10.34 5.33 -11.09
N SER A 143 9.13 5.72 -10.71
CA SER A 143 8.67 7.10 -10.81
C SER A 143 9.58 8.06 -10.04
N LYS A 144 9.72 9.30 -10.55
CA LYS A 144 10.42 10.38 -9.85
C LYS A 144 9.77 10.71 -8.51
N ASN A 145 8.47 10.45 -8.37
CA ASN A 145 7.68 10.71 -7.17
C ASN A 145 7.62 9.52 -6.19
N ALA A 146 8.29 8.39 -6.51
CA ALA A 146 8.37 7.27 -5.58
C ALA A 146 9.09 7.70 -4.30
N VAL A 147 8.55 7.32 -3.13
CA VAL A 147 9.10 7.63 -1.80
C VAL A 147 9.25 6.34 -1.03
N GLY A 148 10.37 6.18 -0.33
CA GLY A 148 10.68 4.98 0.44
C GLY A 148 12.07 4.44 0.13
N VAL A 149 12.20 3.11 0.18
CA VAL A 149 13.42 2.39 -0.22
C VAL A 149 13.05 1.30 -1.23
N VAL A 150 13.92 1.07 -2.22
CA VAL A 150 13.63 0.06 -3.25
C VAL A 150 14.19 -1.30 -2.83
N VAL A 151 13.41 -2.35 -2.99
CA VAL A 151 13.86 -3.73 -2.80
C VAL A 151 14.84 -4.09 -3.90
N SER A 152 16.06 -4.42 -3.54
CA SER A 152 17.11 -4.88 -4.47
C SER A 152 17.19 -6.41 -4.56
N ALA A 153 16.89 -7.11 -3.46
CA ALA A 153 16.84 -8.57 -3.41
C ALA A 153 15.81 -9.06 -2.39
N VAL A 154 15.30 -10.27 -2.59
CA VAL A 154 14.41 -10.97 -1.67
C VAL A 154 14.94 -12.38 -1.48
N ALA A 155 15.09 -12.79 -0.22
CA ALA A 155 15.56 -14.13 0.11
C ALA A 155 14.54 -15.20 -0.35
N PRO A 156 14.94 -16.22 -1.11
CA PRO A 156 14.01 -17.13 -1.80
C PRO A 156 13.04 -17.89 -0.88
N ARG A 157 13.41 -18.11 0.39
CA ARG A 157 12.61 -18.86 1.37
C ARG A 157 11.96 -17.96 2.41
N SER A 158 12.05 -16.63 2.25
CA SER A 158 11.44 -15.69 3.19
C SER A 158 9.92 -15.60 2.99
N ASP A 159 9.21 -15.17 4.03
CA ASP A 159 7.78 -14.87 3.93
C ASP A 159 7.52 -13.72 2.94
N ALA A 160 8.45 -12.78 2.81
CA ALA A 160 8.41 -11.74 1.80
C ALA A 160 8.32 -12.32 0.36
N ALA A 161 9.10 -13.37 0.05
CA ALA A 161 9.03 -14.05 -1.23
C ALA A 161 7.67 -14.75 -1.41
N VAL A 162 7.16 -15.43 -0.38
CA VAL A 162 5.84 -16.08 -0.38
C VAL A 162 4.72 -15.06 -0.59
N LYS A 163 4.83 -13.87 -0.02
CA LYS A 163 3.87 -12.75 -0.20
C LYS A 163 4.05 -12.05 -1.55
N GLY A 164 5.00 -12.48 -2.37
CA GLY A 164 5.21 -12.01 -3.72
C GLY A 164 5.99 -10.69 -3.82
N LEU A 165 6.74 -10.30 -2.78
CA LEU A 165 7.70 -9.20 -2.88
C LEU A 165 8.81 -9.58 -3.87
N ARG A 166 9.29 -8.58 -4.60
CA ARG A 166 10.35 -8.78 -5.61
C ARG A 166 11.22 -7.55 -5.77
N ALA A 167 12.38 -7.72 -6.38
CA ALA A 167 13.25 -6.60 -6.73
C ALA A 167 12.52 -5.59 -7.61
N GLY A 168 12.67 -4.31 -7.30
CA GLY A 168 11.97 -3.20 -7.94
C GLY A 168 10.69 -2.73 -7.22
N ASP A 169 10.22 -3.47 -6.21
CA ASP A 169 9.18 -2.96 -5.32
C ASP A 169 9.75 -1.84 -4.44
N VAL A 170 8.95 -0.84 -4.13
CA VAL A 170 9.33 0.22 -3.19
C VAL A 170 8.59 0.00 -1.88
N LEU A 171 9.34 -0.16 -0.79
CA LEU A 171 8.77 -0.16 0.55
C LEU A 171 8.51 1.29 0.96
N VAL A 172 7.25 1.63 1.15
CA VAL A 172 6.80 3.00 1.45
C VAL A 172 6.64 3.21 2.95
N GLU A 173 6.09 2.21 3.63
CA GLU A 173 5.87 2.23 5.08
C GLU A 173 6.13 0.85 5.68
N LEU A 174 6.62 0.84 6.92
CA LEU A 174 6.70 -0.32 7.80
C LEU A 174 5.94 0.03 9.09
N ASP A 175 4.93 -0.76 9.44
CA ASP A 175 4.08 -0.56 10.62
C ASP A 175 3.55 0.88 10.76
N LYS A 176 3.03 1.43 9.65
CA LYS A 176 2.52 2.81 9.52
C LYS A 176 3.59 3.91 9.63
N LYS A 177 4.88 3.56 9.84
CA LYS A 177 6.00 4.51 9.81
C LYS A 177 6.47 4.69 8.36
N LYS A 178 6.49 5.92 7.88
CA LYS A 178 6.97 6.26 6.53
C LYS A 178 8.46 6.04 6.41
N LEU A 179 8.89 5.45 5.31
CA LEU A 179 10.29 5.30 4.97
C LEU A 179 10.75 6.45 4.07
N SER A 180 11.91 7.04 4.41
CA SER A 180 12.53 8.11 3.63
C SER A 180 13.98 7.80 3.21
N GLY A 181 14.52 6.66 3.64
CA GLY A 181 15.89 6.22 3.40
C GLY A 181 16.32 5.20 4.45
N PHE A 182 17.61 4.85 4.48
CA PHE A 182 18.15 3.84 5.37
C PHE A 182 17.97 4.16 6.86
N GLN A 183 18.05 5.45 7.24
CA GLN A 183 17.89 5.80 8.65
C GLN A 183 16.51 5.40 9.18
N SER A 184 15.46 5.68 8.42
CA SER A 184 14.09 5.30 8.81
C SER A 184 13.89 3.78 8.89
N VAL A 185 14.63 3.01 8.09
CA VAL A 185 14.65 1.54 8.18
C VAL A 185 15.35 1.07 9.45
N ARG A 186 16.49 1.67 9.79
CA ARG A 186 17.24 1.35 11.03
C ARG A 186 16.41 1.66 12.26
N ASP A 187 15.79 2.84 12.33
CA ASP A 187 14.92 3.25 13.43
C ASP A 187 13.73 2.29 13.60
N TRP A 188 13.21 1.76 12.49
CA TRP A 188 12.17 0.75 12.53
C TRP A 188 12.71 -0.59 13.03
N LEU A 189 13.89 -1.04 12.57
CA LEU A 189 14.52 -2.28 13.01
C LEU A 189 14.77 -2.28 14.53
N ASP A 190 15.27 -1.17 15.06
CA ASP A 190 15.51 -1.01 16.50
C ASP A 190 14.20 -1.13 17.28
N THR A 191 13.15 -0.43 16.82
CA THR A 191 11.81 -0.52 17.44
C THR A 191 11.24 -1.94 17.37
N ALA A 192 11.37 -2.61 16.22
CA ALA A 192 10.86 -3.97 16.02
C ALA A 192 11.58 -4.98 16.93
N ALA A 193 12.89 -4.79 17.14
CA ALA A 193 13.68 -5.61 18.07
C ALA A 193 13.28 -5.37 19.53
N GLU A 194 13.14 -4.11 19.95
CA GLU A 194 12.70 -3.75 21.29
C GLU A 194 11.31 -4.31 21.62
N MET A 195 10.40 -4.31 20.65
CA MET A 195 9.03 -4.79 20.81
C MET A 195 8.89 -6.31 20.61
N ALA A 196 9.99 -7.03 20.32
CA ALA A 196 9.99 -8.45 19.98
C ALA A 196 8.93 -8.80 18.93
N GLN A 197 8.84 -8.00 17.87
CA GLN A 197 7.86 -8.21 16.79
C GLN A 197 8.17 -9.49 16.02
N GLU A 198 7.13 -10.16 15.57
CA GLU A 198 7.21 -11.39 14.76
C GLU A 198 6.80 -11.17 13.30
N SER A 199 6.28 -10.01 12.99
CA SER A 199 5.82 -9.63 11.64
C SER A 199 5.79 -8.12 11.47
N ALA A 200 5.80 -7.66 10.23
CA ALA A 200 5.62 -6.27 9.87
C ALA A 200 4.43 -6.07 8.94
N PHE A 201 3.72 -4.97 9.13
CA PHE A 201 2.71 -4.46 8.21
C PHE A 201 3.39 -3.54 7.20
N VAL A 202 3.56 -4.02 5.97
CA VAL A 202 4.37 -3.38 4.94
C VAL A 202 3.48 -2.76 3.88
N LEU A 203 3.66 -1.46 3.59
CA LEU A 203 3.07 -0.82 2.42
C LEU A 203 4.07 -0.83 1.28
N ILE A 204 3.67 -1.39 0.17
CA ILE A 204 4.48 -1.60 -1.02
C ILE A 204 3.90 -0.77 -2.18
N ASP A 205 4.76 -0.09 -2.92
CA ASP A 205 4.43 0.54 -4.20
C ASP A 205 5.12 -0.25 -5.31
N ARG A 206 4.33 -0.78 -6.23
CA ARG A 206 4.79 -1.50 -7.42
C ARG A 206 4.28 -0.79 -8.66
N ASN A 207 5.16 -0.07 -9.34
CA ASN A 207 4.80 0.69 -10.55
C ASN A 207 3.63 1.67 -10.36
N GLY A 208 3.52 2.30 -9.18
CA GLY A 208 2.45 3.22 -8.84
C GLY A 208 1.18 2.56 -8.27
N GLU A 209 1.10 1.25 -8.25
CA GLU A 209 0.05 0.51 -7.54
C GLU A 209 0.50 0.19 -6.11
N ARG A 210 -0.33 0.52 -5.13
CA ARG A 210 -0.03 0.31 -3.72
C ARG A 210 -0.84 -0.82 -3.13
N PHE A 211 -0.18 -1.64 -2.32
CA PHE A 211 -0.82 -2.71 -1.55
C PHE A 211 -0.09 -2.94 -0.24
N PHE A 212 -0.82 -3.47 0.73
CA PHE A 212 -0.28 -3.90 2.01
C PHE A 212 -0.01 -5.39 2.03
N ALA A 213 1.02 -5.79 2.76
CA ALA A 213 1.30 -7.17 3.10
C ALA A 213 1.67 -7.29 4.57
N ILE A 214 1.28 -8.38 5.21
CA ILE A 214 1.85 -8.80 6.50
C ILE A 214 2.99 -9.75 6.16
N VAL A 215 4.21 -9.36 6.50
CA VAL A 215 5.42 -10.17 6.30
C VAL A 215 5.89 -10.66 7.65
N ARG A 216 5.88 -11.98 7.84
CA ARG A 216 6.41 -12.61 9.06
C ARG A 216 7.92 -12.57 9.03
N PHE A 217 8.50 -12.39 10.20
CA PHE A 217 9.95 -12.39 10.32
C PHE A 217 10.50 -13.80 10.08
N THR A 218 11.57 -13.86 9.31
CA THR A 218 12.34 -15.09 9.15
C THR A 218 12.97 -15.43 10.51
N ALA A 219 12.78 -16.66 11.00
CA ALA A 219 13.48 -17.12 12.17
C ALA A 219 14.99 -16.96 11.91
N ARG A 220 15.72 -16.37 12.86
CA ARG A 220 17.19 -16.41 12.82
C ARG A 220 17.58 -17.88 12.84
N GLU A 221 18.19 -18.38 11.77
CA GLU A 221 18.98 -19.61 11.86
C GLU A 221 20.20 -19.25 12.70
N ASP A 222 20.24 -19.78 13.95
CA ASP A 222 21.42 -19.73 14.82
C ASP A 222 22.54 -20.62 14.26
#